data_58585e680ddeb19c720c1c2b2e2c9120
#
_entry.id   58585e680ddeb19c720c1c2b2e2c9120
#
_cell.length_a   1.000
_cell.length_b   1.000
_cell.length_c   1.000
_cell.angle_alpha   90.00
_cell.angle_beta   90.00
_cell.angle_gamma   90.00
#
_symmetry.space_group_name_H-M   'P 1'
#
loop_
_entity.id
_entity.type
_entity.pdbx_description
1 polymer ?
#
loop_
_entity_poly.entity_id
_entity_poly.type
_entity_poly.pdbx_seq_one_letter_code
_entity_poly.pdbx_strand_id
1 'polypeptide(L)'
;MEYIFSRKEVTPMITLMSDQELDTFTRAIDLPAPCRSQVLAFRRDPLFARLCPQALPILTDLLQPPLWDQALTQLKALLGEDPAGMKMLTFMLAACGETRKIYESLQISETIFLDTMKCFPRFINEHLESYGTYGFDRDFWTMRQIAARLFRLGALEYELTEEAGQKAVHIHIPSDGDLSRDSRRASYAMARDFLKEFFPAYQNTPFLCTSWLLSPGLTECLPRTSRIRSFQEDFVITETFPERMEFLTWVYKRPDIPLAELPEDTTLQRELKRYLLKGGKVGEAAGVLSL
;
A
#
# COMPACT_ATOMS: atom_id res chain seq x y z
N MET A 1 -4.21 -15.26 -22.20
CA MET A 1 -3.57 -14.50 -21.09
C MET A 1 -4.29 -14.70 -19.75
N GLU A 2 -4.96 -15.87 -19.60
CA GLU A 2 -5.51 -16.36 -18.32
C GLU A 2 -4.45 -17.03 -17.41
N TYR A 3 -3.18 -16.96 -17.83
CA TYR A 3 -2.10 -17.85 -17.35
C TYR A 3 -1.49 -17.48 -15.98
N ILE A 4 -1.74 -16.27 -15.47
CA ILE A 4 -1.08 -15.84 -14.22
C ILE A 4 -1.94 -16.14 -12.97
N PHE A 5 -3.25 -16.41 -13.13
CA PHE A 5 -4.17 -16.46 -11.99
C PHE A 5 -5.01 -17.75 -11.86
N SER A 6 -4.83 -18.75 -12.73
CA SER A 6 -5.70 -19.92 -12.82
C SER A 6 -4.97 -21.24 -13.07
N ARG A 7 -3.90 -21.57 -12.34
CA ARG A 7 -3.39 -22.94 -12.29
C ARG A 7 -2.78 -23.29 -10.93
N LYS A 8 -3.11 -24.49 -10.43
CA LYS A 8 -2.31 -25.29 -9.49
C LYS A 8 -0.98 -25.74 -10.15
N GLU A 9 -0.27 -24.85 -10.81
CA GLU A 9 1.12 -25.06 -11.18
C GLU A 9 1.94 -24.69 -9.95
N VAL A 10 2.85 -25.53 -9.57
CA VAL A 10 3.81 -25.27 -8.50
C VAL A 10 4.51 -23.96 -8.86
N THR A 11 4.16 -22.87 -8.18
CA THR A 11 4.83 -21.58 -8.36
C THR A 11 6.33 -21.82 -8.13
N PRO A 12 7.20 -21.54 -9.10
CA PRO A 12 8.63 -21.75 -8.88
C PRO A 12 9.09 -20.92 -7.70
N MET A 13 9.98 -21.51 -6.88
CA MET A 13 10.52 -20.82 -5.71
C MET A 13 11.20 -19.53 -6.15
N ILE A 14 10.88 -18.43 -5.46
CA ILE A 14 11.44 -17.11 -5.79
C ILE A 14 12.96 -17.09 -5.64
N THR A 15 13.57 -16.18 -6.38
CA THR A 15 15.01 -15.87 -6.25
C THR A 15 15.15 -14.48 -5.63
N LEU A 16 15.88 -14.39 -4.53
CA LEU A 16 16.17 -13.11 -3.89
C LEU A 16 17.21 -12.32 -4.68
N MET A 17 17.08 -10.99 -4.68
CA MET A 17 18.11 -10.10 -5.22
C MET A 17 19.49 -10.39 -4.61
N SER A 18 20.54 -10.33 -5.41
CA SER A 18 21.92 -10.27 -4.94
C SER A 18 22.16 -8.98 -4.13
N ASP A 19 23.28 -8.90 -3.42
CA ASP A 19 23.64 -7.71 -2.65
C ASP A 19 23.76 -6.46 -3.53
N GLN A 20 24.30 -6.61 -4.73
CA GLN A 20 24.46 -5.51 -5.68
C GLN A 20 23.12 -5.05 -6.25
N GLU A 21 22.22 -5.98 -6.61
CA GLU A 21 20.88 -5.67 -7.08
C GLU A 21 20.07 -4.97 -5.98
N LEU A 22 20.14 -5.46 -4.74
CA LEU A 22 19.44 -4.88 -3.60
C LEU A 22 19.95 -3.47 -3.29
N ASP A 23 21.28 -3.20 -3.31
CA ASP A 23 21.82 -1.85 -3.12
C ASP A 23 21.36 -0.91 -4.24
N THR A 24 21.41 -1.36 -5.49
CA THR A 24 20.94 -0.58 -6.65
C THR A 24 19.46 -0.28 -6.55
N PHE A 25 18.64 -1.29 -6.23
CA PHE A 25 17.21 -1.17 -6.10
C PHE A 25 16.80 -0.21 -4.96
N THR A 26 17.41 -0.36 -3.78
CA THR A 26 17.10 0.49 -2.63
C THR A 26 17.48 1.96 -2.85
N ARG A 27 18.49 2.24 -3.70
CA ARG A 27 18.77 3.60 -4.18
C ARG A 27 17.72 4.10 -5.16
N ALA A 28 17.32 3.25 -6.11
CA ALA A 28 16.36 3.63 -7.15
C ALA A 28 14.97 3.99 -6.60
N ILE A 29 14.57 3.39 -5.47
CA ILE A 29 13.31 3.72 -4.77
C ILE A 29 13.48 4.80 -3.70
N ASP A 30 14.65 5.43 -3.57
CA ASP A 30 14.95 6.47 -2.58
C ASP A 30 14.78 5.99 -1.11
N LEU A 31 15.17 4.74 -0.81
CA LEU A 31 15.12 4.24 0.57
C LEU A 31 16.01 5.10 1.49
N PRO A 32 15.51 5.62 2.64
CA PRO A 32 16.30 6.43 3.56
C PRO A 32 17.66 5.81 3.90
N ALA A 33 18.74 6.57 3.83
CA ALA A 33 20.10 6.08 3.98
C ALA A 33 20.35 5.25 5.26
N PRO A 34 19.80 5.63 6.44
CA PRO A 34 19.92 4.81 7.65
C PRO A 34 19.28 3.43 7.50
N CYS A 35 18.09 3.36 6.88
CA CYS A 35 17.38 2.10 6.65
C CYS A 35 18.10 1.23 5.62
N ARG A 36 18.57 1.85 4.51
CA ARG A 36 19.36 1.15 3.52
C ARG A 36 20.62 0.52 4.13
N SER A 37 21.31 1.24 4.99
CA SER A 37 22.49 0.71 5.68
C SER A 37 22.15 -0.51 6.54
N GLN A 38 21.05 -0.49 7.29
CA GLN A 38 20.56 -1.61 8.09
C GLN A 38 20.15 -2.81 7.22
N VAL A 39 19.42 -2.57 6.13
CA VAL A 39 19.01 -3.60 5.17
C VAL A 39 20.23 -4.30 4.58
N LEU A 40 21.23 -3.56 4.12
CA LEU A 40 22.44 -4.14 3.55
C LEU A 40 23.34 -4.83 4.60
N ALA A 41 23.35 -4.32 5.84
CA ALA A 41 24.05 -4.96 6.93
C ALA A 41 23.40 -6.31 7.27
N PHE A 42 22.05 -6.34 7.44
CA PHE A 42 21.36 -7.59 7.73
C PHE A 42 21.42 -8.58 6.55
N ARG A 43 21.38 -8.11 5.32
CA ARG A 43 21.53 -8.95 4.12
C ARG A 43 22.84 -9.75 4.11
N ARG A 44 23.91 -9.18 4.71
CA ARG A 44 25.24 -9.79 4.84
C ARG A 44 25.45 -10.55 6.15
N ASP A 45 24.50 -10.47 7.07
CA ASP A 45 24.56 -11.17 8.35
C ASP A 45 24.44 -12.68 8.13
N PRO A 46 25.23 -13.53 8.81
CA PRO A 46 25.07 -14.98 8.76
C PRO A 46 23.68 -15.48 9.11
N LEU A 47 22.94 -14.74 9.93
CA LEU A 47 21.56 -15.04 10.28
C LEU A 47 20.66 -14.99 9.03
N PHE A 48 20.84 -13.99 8.15
CA PHE A 48 20.06 -13.91 6.91
C PHE A 48 20.24 -15.18 6.07
N ALA A 49 21.49 -15.58 5.81
CA ALA A 49 21.79 -16.80 5.04
C ALA A 49 21.20 -18.07 5.67
N ARG A 50 21.21 -18.15 7.01
CA ARG A 50 20.63 -19.27 7.76
C ARG A 50 19.11 -19.32 7.67
N LEU A 51 18.44 -18.17 7.60
CA LEU A 51 16.97 -18.08 7.51
C LEU A 51 16.47 -18.30 6.06
N CYS A 52 17.26 -18.00 5.04
CA CYS A 52 16.87 -18.07 3.63
C CYS A 52 16.18 -19.38 3.23
N PRO A 53 16.68 -20.59 3.55
CA PRO A 53 16.04 -21.83 3.11
C PRO A 53 14.60 -21.97 3.59
N GLN A 54 14.27 -21.43 4.76
CA GLN A 54 12.92 -21.44 5.33
C GLN A 54 12.09 -20.23 4.86
N ALA A 55 12.72 -19.10 4.60
CA ALA A 55 12.05 -17.88 4.14
C ALA A 55 11.59 -17.98 2.68
N LEU A 56 12.37 -18.62 1.79
CA LEU A 56 12.07 -18.68 0.36
C LEU A 56 10.67 -19.25 0.03
N PRO A 57 10.25 -20.41 0.56
CA PRO A 57 8.90 -20.91 0.31
C PRO A 57 7.82 -19.95 0.84
N ILE A 58 8.01 -19.35 2.02
CA ILE A 58 7.07 -18.41 2.60
C ILE A 58 6.94 -17.14 1.74
N LEU A 59 8.06 -16.61 1.25
CA LEU A 59 8.07 -15.44 0.36
C LEU A 59 7.45 -15.78 -1.01
N THR A 60 7.56 -17.04 -1.46
CA THR A 60 6.86 -17.51 -2.67
C THR A 60 5.34 -17.50 -2.46
N ASP A 61 4.87 -17.86 -1.27
CA ASP A 61 3.46 -17.80 -0.92
C ASP A 61 2.93 -16.36 -0.84
N LEU A 62 3.78 -15.37 -0.54
CA LEU A 62 3.39 -13.95 -0.60
C LEU A 62 3.04 -13.46 -2.02
N LEU A 63 3.41 -14.17 -3.07
CA LEU A 63 2.96 -13.87 -4.43
C LEU A 63 1.51 -14.30 -4.69
N GLN A 64 0.90 -15.03 -3.77
CA GLN A 64 -0.43 -15.63 -3.92
C GLN A 64 -1.41 -15.02 -2.91
N PRO A 65 -2.37 -14.16 -3.33
CA PRO A 65 -3.30 -13.48 -2.42
C PRO A 65 -4.00 -14.38 -1.39
N PRO A 66 -4.45 -15.60 -1.74
CA PRO A 66 -5.11 -16.47 -0.75
C PRO A 66 -4.21 -16.95 0.39
N LEU A 67 -2.88 -16.83 0.26
CA LEU A 67 -1.90 -17.30 1.24
C LEU A 67 -1.29 -16.19 2.08
N TRP A 68 -1.61 -14.92 1.83
CA TRP A 68 -0.96 -13.75 2.44
C TRP A 68 -0.93 -13.81 3.97
N ASP A 69 -2.06 -14.02 4.63
CA ASP A 69 -2.15 -13.99 6.09
C ASP A 69 -1.31 -15.12 6.73
N GLN A 70 -1.37 -16.31 6.13
CA GLN A 70 -0.60 -17.46 6.58
C GLN A 70 0.91 -17.21 6.36
N ALA A 71 1.32 -16.77 5.18
CA ALA A 71 2.71 -16.52 4.83
C ALA A 71 3.30 -15.41 5.72
N LEU A 72 2.56 -14.32 5.93
CA LEU A 72 3.01 -13.23 6.79
C LEU A 72 3.20 -13.69 8.24
N THR A 73 2.26 -14.47 8.78
CA THR A 73 2.35 -15.06 10.13
C THR A 73 3.57 -15.96 10.25
N GLN A 74 3.81 -16.82 9.27
CA GLN A 74 4.98 -17.71 9.24
C GLN A 74 6.30 -16.93 9.13
N LEU A 75 6.33 -15.88 8.29
CA LEU A 75 7.53 -15.07 8.15
C LEU A 75 7.86 -14.33 9.46
N LYS A 76 6.86 -13.73 10.12
CA LYS A 76 7.04 -13.12 11.44
C LYS A 76 7.59 -14.09 12.48
N ALA A 77 7.03 -15.29 12.53
CA ALA A 77 7.48 -16.34 13.44
C ALA A 77 8.94 -16.77 13.14
N LEU A 78 9.30 -16.90 11.86
CA LEU A 78 10.65 -17.25 11.43
C LEU A 78 11.68 -16.17 11.80
N LEU A 79 11.34 -14.90 11.61
CA LEU A 79 12.24 -13.76 11.87
C LEU A 79 12.46 -13.49 13.36
N GLY A 80 11.51 -13.90 14.22
CA GLY A 80 11.55 -13.65 15.66
C GLY A 80 11.48 -12.16 15.98
N GLU A 81 12.20 -11.74 17.03
CA GLU A 81 12.24 -10.33 17.44
C GLU A 81 12.77 -9.43 16.32
N ASP A 82 11.96 -8.49 15.88
CA ASP A 82 12.27 -7.50 14.84
C ASP A 82 11.53 -6.17 15.16
N PRO A 83 11.86 -5.51 16.27
CA PRO A 83 11.06 -4.38 16.79
C PRO A 83 11.01 -3.18 15.82
N ALA A 84 12.03 -3.01 14.99
CA ALA A 84 12.05 -1.96 13.97
C ALA A 84 11.59 -2.47 12.58
N GLY A 85 11.28 -3.76 12.42
CA GLY A 85 10.85 -4.36 11.15
C GLY A 85 11.93 -4.43 10.07
N MET A 86 13.21 -4.28 10.43
CA MET A 86 14.29 -4.23 9.44
C MET A 86 14.63 -5.58 8.82
N LYS A 87 14.45 -6.69 9.56
CA LYS A 87 14.60 -8.03 8.99
C LYS A 87 13.48 -8.30 7.98
N MET A 88 12.24 -8.01 8.36
CA MET A 88 11.07 -8.10 7.48
C MET A 88 11.27 -7.28 6.21
N LEU A 89 11.63 -6.01 6.36
CA LEU A 89 11.92 -5.10 5.25
C LEU A 89 12.98 -5.69 4.31
N THR A 90 14.07 -6.25 4.85
CA THR A 90 15.16 -6.80 4.03
C THR A 90 14.69 -7.99 3.18
N PHE A 91 13.94 -8.92 3.76
CA PHE A 91 13.41 -10.06 3.01
C PHE A 91 12.41 -9.63 1.95
N MET A 92 11.50 -8.71 2.28
CA MET A 92 10.51 -8.19 1.32
C MET A 92 11.16 -7.43 0.16
N LEU A 93 12.13 -6.55 0.44
CA LEU A 93 12.88 -5.85 -0.61
C LEU A 93 13.68 -6.82 -1.50
N ALA A 94 14.32 -7.81 -0.89
CA ALA A 94 15.06 -8.82 -1.68
C ALA A 94 14.13 -9.66 -2.56
N ALA A 95 12.89 -9.90 -2.13
CA ALA A 95 11.87 -10.62 -2.90
C ALA A 95 11.32 -9.80 -4.09
N CYS A 96 11.43 -8.46 -4.08
CA CYS A 96 10.98 -7.60 -5.18
C CYS A 96 11.72 -7.88 -6.51
N GLY A 97 12.84 -8.63 -6.49
CA GLY A 97 13.46 -9.15 -7.71
C GLY A 97 12.53 -10.04 -8.53
N GLU A 98 11.72 -10.85 -7.85
CA GLU A 98 10.71 -11.67 -8.53
C GLU A 98 9.55 -10.82 -9.04
N THR A 99 9.11 -9.83 -8.26
CA THR A 99 8.11 -8.84 -8.72
C THR A 99 8.57 -8.14 -10.00
N ARG A 100 9.83 -7.72 -10.08
CA ARG A 100 10.40 -7.11 -11.29
C ARG A 100 10.29 -8.03 -12.50
N LYS A 101 10.59 -9.33 -12.36
CA LYS A 101 10.43 -10.31 -13.44
C LYS A 101 8.97 -10.46 -13.89
N ILE A 102 8.01 -10.35 -12.96
CA ILE A 102 6.57 -10.33 -13.31
C ILE A 102 6.29 -9.11 -14.18
N TYR A 103 6.75 -7.91 -13.80
CA TYR A 103 6.57 -6.68 -14.60
C TYR A 103 7.22 -6.81 -15.98
N GLU A 104 8.45 -7.32 -16.05
CA GLU A 104 9.16 -7.59 -17.31
C GLU A 104 8.39 -8.56 -18.21
N SER A 105 7.87 -9.65 -17.65
CA SER A 105 7.10 -10.66 -18.40
C SER A 105 5.78 -10.10 -18.96
N LEU A 106 5.19 -9.14 -18.26
CA LEU A 106 3.99 -8.41 -18.68
C LEU A 106 4.32 -7.19 -19.56
N GLN A 107 5.60 -6.88 -19.77
CA GLN A 107 6.07 -5.68 -20.48
C GLN A 107 5.62 -4.35 -19.82
N ILE A 108 5.34 -4.38 -18.52
CA ILE A 108 5.05 -3.18 -17.73
C ILE A 108 6.36 -2.42 -17.49
N SER A 109 6.34 -1.10 -17.69
CA SER A 109 7.54 -0.28 -17.64
C SER A 109 8.22 -0.29 -16.25
N GLU A 110 9.56 -0.19 -16.25
CA GLU A 110 10.36 -0.04 -15.03
C GLU A 110 9.95 1.19 -14.19
N THR A 111 9.45 2.25 -14.84
CA THR A 111 8.94 3.43 -14.14
C THR A 111 7.75 3.08 -13.24
N ILE A 112 6.78 2.33 -13.74
CA ILE A 112 5.62 1.90 -12.95
C ILE A 112 6.06 0.96 -11.83
N PHE A 113 7.03 0.07 -12.08
CA PHE A 113 7.61 -0.78 -11.05
C PHE A 113 8.23 0.05 -9.92
N LEU A 114 9.15 0.96 -10.24
CA LEU A 114 9.83 1.78 -9.24
C LEU A 114 8.84 2.68 -8.48
N ASP A 115 7.90 3.33 -9.16
CA ASP A 115 6.89 4.17 -8.52
C ASP A 115 5.99 3.36 -7.58
N THR A 116 5.65 2.13 -7.93
CA THR A 116 4.92 1.20 -7.04
C THR A 116 5.77 0.82 -5.83
N MET A 117 7.05 0.51 -6.02
CA MET A 117 7.95 0.10 -4.93
C MET A 117 8.35 1.27 -4.01
N LYS A 118 8.14 2.52 -4.38
CA LYS A 118 8.27 3.68 -3.48
C LYS A 118 7.29 3.65 -2.29
N CYS A 119 6.38 2.69 -2.24
CA CYS A 119 5.60 2.40 -1.03
C CYS A 119 6.50 2.10 0.18
N PHE A 120 7.65 1.43 0.00
CA PHE A 120 8.55 1.11 1.09
C PHE A 120 9.14 2.35 1.77
N PRO A 121 9.84 3.28 1.08
CA PRO A 121 10.31 4.51 1.71
C PRO A 121 9.17 5.39 2.23
N ARG A 122 8.00 5.42 1.60
CA ARG A 122 6.82 6.12 2.10
C ARG A 122 6.42 5.61 3.49
N PHE A 123 6.24 4.30 3.65
CA PHE A 123 5.86 3.71 4.94
C PHE A 123 6.91 3.90 6.02
N ILE A 124 8.19 3.86 5.66
CA ILE A 124 9.30 4.15 6.58
C ILE A 124 9.24 5.61 7.07
N ASN A 125 8.95 6.55 6.17
CA ASN A 125 8.82 7.96 6.53
C ASN A 125 7.56 8.20 7.38
N GLU A 126 6.44 7.53 7.09
CA GLU A 126 5.24 7.55 7.93
C GLU A 126 5.52 7.01 9.34
N HIS A 127 6.31 5.95 9.46
CA HIS A 127 6.74 5.43 10.75
C HIS A 127 7.61 6.45 11.51
N LEU A 128 8.54 7.09 10.82
CA LEU A 128 9.37 8.15 11.41
C LEU A 128 8.50 9.32 11.91
N GLU A 129 7.51 9.76 11.11
CA GLU A 129 6.57 10.80 11.53
C GLU A 129 5.73 10.40 12.76
N SER A 130 5.32 9.13 12.84
CA SER A 130 4.45 8.61 13.92
C SER A 130 5.20 8.38 15.23
N TYR A 131 6.44 7.88 15.17
CA TYR A 131 7.17 7.37 16.33
C TYR A 131 8.52 8.03 16.57
N GLY A 132 8.95 8.97 15.72
CA GLY A 132 10.25 9.65 15.81
C GLY A 132 11.46 8.77 15.49
N THR A 133 11.24 7.55 15.03
CA THR A 133 12.29 6.58 14.68
C THR A 133 11.98 5.90 13.36
N TYR A 134 13.01 5.54 12.61
CA TYR A 134 12.82 4.71 11.42
C TYR A 134 12.37 3.30 11.80
N GLY A 135 11.36 2.80 11.10
CA GLY A 135 10.84 1.46 11.25
C GLY A 135 9.98 1.05 10.06
N PHE A 136 9.66 -0.24 9.97
CA PHE A 136 8.79 -0.80 8.94
C PHE A 136 7.71 -1.67 9.59
N ASP A 137 6.48 -1.19 9.57
CA ASP A 137 5.30 -1.80 10.21
C ASP A 137 4.12 -2.00 9.23
N ARG A 138 4.35 -1.83 7.92
CA ARG A 138 3.35 -2.00 6.86
C ARG A 138 3.58 -3.28 6.04
N ASP A 139 4.14 -4.32 6.64
CA ASP A 139 4.33 -5.63 6.06
C ASP A 139 3.02 -6.26 5.57
N PHE A 140 1.93 -6.09 6.32
CA PHE A 140 0.58 -6.54 5.97
C PHE A 140 -0.01 -5.82 4.74
N TRP A 141 0.58 -4.71 4.30
CA TRP A 141 0.13 -3.97 3.13
C TRP A 141 0.99 -4.26 1.89
N THR A 142 2.31 -4.33 2.05
CA THR A 142 3.27 -4.44 0.95
C THR A 142 3.20 -5.77 0.18
N MET A 143 2.51 -6.77 0.70
CA MET A 143 2.23 -8.02 -0.03
C MET A 143 1.53 -7.77 -1.36
N ARG A 144 0.68 -6.74 -1.43
CA ARG A 144 -0.06 -6.34 -2.65
C ARG A 144 0.89 -5.90 -3.76
N GLN A 145 1.88 -5.08 -3.41
CA GLN A 145 2.89 -4.60 -4.34
C GLN A 145 3.84 -5.74 -4.75
N ILE A 146 4.30 -6.55 -3.80
CA ILE A 146 5.18 -7.71 -4.05
C ILE A 146 4.52 -8.73 -4.99
N ALA A 147 3.23 -8.99 -4.81
CA ALA A 147 2.48 -9.92 -5.65
C ALA A 147 2.05 -9.32 -7.01
N ALA A 148 2.48 -8.10 -7.36
CA ALA A 148 2.04 -7.37 -8.54
C ALA A 148 0.50 -7.32 -8.66
N ARG A 149 -0.18 -7.03 -7.55
CA ARG A 149 -1.64 -6.84 -7.48
C ARG A 149 -2.03 -5.39 -7.28
N LEU A 150 -1.13 -4.58 -6.78
CA LEU A 150 -1.33 -3.16 -6.59
C LEU A 150 -0.25 -2.38 -7.34
N PHE A 151 -0.68 -1.36 -8.07
CA PHE A 151 0.15 -0.54 -8.96
C PHE A 151 -0.03 0.94 -8.65
N ARG A 152 1.08 1.70 -8.54
CA ARG A 152 1.05 3.16 -8.50
C ARG A 152 0.93 3.70 -9.90
N LEU A 153 -0.19 4.37 -10.21
CA LEU A 153 -0.46 4.96 -11.52
C LEU A 153 -0.78 6.45 -11.35
N GLY A 154 0.26 7.26 -11.40
CA GLY A 154 0.16 8.69 -11.10
C GLY A 154 -0.07 8.96 -9.61
N ALA A 155 -1.12 9.72 -9.28
CA ALA A 155 -1.38 10.16 -7.91
C ALA A 155 -1.94 9.05 -7.00
N LEU A 156 -2.54 7.99 -7.55
CA LEU A 156 -3.27 6.97 -6.80
C LEU A 156 -2.67 5.58 -7.02
N GLU A 157 -3.11 4.64 -6.19
CA GLU A 157 -2.77 3.22 -6.28
C GLU A 157 -4.01 2.40 -6.62
N TYR A 158 -3.84 1.34 -7.43
CA TYR A 158 -4.93 0.51 -7.95
C TYR A 158 -4.64 -0.97 -7.67
N GLU A 159 -5.49 -1.60 -6.86
CA GLU A 159 -5.41 -3.01 -6.51
C GLU A 159 -6.37 -3.83 -7.34
N LEU A 160 -5.87 -4.87 -7.98
CA LEU A 160 -6.66 -5.84 -8.72
C LEU A 160 -7.12 -6.94 -7.77
N THR A 161 -8.43 -7.02 -7.53
CA THR A 161 -9.03 -8.04 -6.66
C THR A 161 -9.97 -8.96 -7.42
N GLU A 162 -10.14 -10.16 -6.90
CA GLU A 162 -11.13 -11.12 -7.39
C GLU A 162 -11.74 -11.85 -6.20
N GLU A 163 -13.03 -11.65 -5.95
CA GLU A 163 -13.78 -12.29 -4.89
C GLU A 163 -14.97 -13.06 -5.47
N ALA A 164 -15.09 -14.33 -5.16
CA ALA A 164 -16.15 -15.21 -5.68
C ALA A 164 -16.30 -15.16 -7.22
N GLY A 165 -15.18 -15.00 -7.95
CA GLY A 165 -15.16 -14.87 -9.40
C GLY A 165 -15.54 -13.49 -9.95
N GLN A 166 -15.82 -12.52 -9.08
CA GLN A 166 -16.07 -11.14 -9.47
C GLN A 166 -14.79 -10.31 -9.37
N LYS A 167 -14.40 -9.71 -10.49
CA LYS A 167 -13.23 -8.83 -10.56
C LYS A 167 -13.61 -7.41 -10.19
N ALA A 168 -12.74 -6.74 -9.44
CA ALA A 168 -12.86 -5.33 -9.10
C ALA A 168 -11.48 -4.66 -9.09
N VAL A 169 -11.46 -3.34 -9.18
CA VAL A 169 -10.27 -2.52 -9.03
C VAL A 169 -10.49 -1.60 -7.85
N HIS A 170 -9.70 -1.77 -6.78
CA HIS A 170 -9.77 -0.90 -5.62
C HIS A 170 -8.78 0.26 -5.73
N ILE A 171 -9.29 1.47 -5.55
CA ILE A 171 -8.47 2.69 -5.49
C ILE A 171 -8.01 2.89 -4.05
N HIS A 172 -6.69 3.05 -3.89
CA HIS A 172 -6.08 3.44 -2.62
C HIS A 172 -5.43 4.82 -2.77
N ILE A 173 -5.49 5.60 -1.70
CA ILE A 173 -4.99 6.96 -1.65
C ILE A 173 -3.71 6.97 -0.80
N PRO A 174 -2.53 6.95 -1.42
CA PRO A 174 -1.28 7.03 -0.69
C PRO A 174 -1.11 8.41 -0.03
N SER A 175 -0.39 8.48 1.10
CA SER A 175 -0.20 9.70 1.88
C SER A 175 0.50 10.83 1.10
N ASP A 176 1.29 10.47 0.08
CA ASP A 176 1.98 11.38 -0.83
C ASP A 176 1.18 11.68 -2.12
N GLY A 177 -0.07 11.21 -2.21
CA GLY A 177 -0.93 11.41 -3.38
C GLY A 177 -1.43 12.85 -3.53
N ASP A 178 -1.23 13.47 -4.70
CA ASP A 178 -1.85 14.76 -5.00
C ASP A 178 -3.34 14.58 -5.34
N LEU A 179 -4.21 15.00 -4.44
CA LEU A 179 -5.66 14.98 -4.60
C LEU A 179 -6.21 16.21 -5.38
N SER A 180 -5.39 16.96 -6.12
CA SER A 180 -5.90 17.95 -7.06
C SER A 180 -6.74 17.26 -8.15
N ARG A 181 -7.72 17.97 -8.70
CA ARG A 181 -8.66 17.42 -9.70
C ARG A 181 -7.94 16.90 -10.94
N ASP A 182 -6.94 17.64 -11.40
CA ASP A 182 -6.20 17.28 -12.61
C ASP A 182 -5.32 16.04 -12.38
N SER A 183 -4.63 15.97 -11.24
CA SER A 183 -3.82 14.79 -10.87
C SER A 183 -4.66 13.53 -10.73
N ARG A 184 -5.82 13.61 -10.09
CA ARG A 184 -6.74 12.46 -9.94
C ARG A 184 -7.27 11.99 -11.30
N ARG A 185 -7.74 12.93 -12.14
CA ARG A 185 -8.26 12.58 -13.48
C ARG A 185 -7.20 11.96 -14.38
N ALA A 186 -5.98 12.50 -14.35
CA ALA A 186 -4.85 11.90 -15.05
C ALA A 186 -4.57 10.47 -14.54
N SER A 187 -4.61 10.26 -13.21
CA SER A 187 -4.43 8.94 -12.60
C SER A 187 -5.53 7.95 -13.01
N TYR A 188 -6.81 8.37 -13.02
CA TYR A 188 -7.91 7.51 -13.47
C TYR A 188 -7.78 7.12 -14.96
N ALA A 189 -7.40 8.07 -15.82
CA ALA A 189 -7.17 7.80 -17.23
C ALA A 189 -6.01 6.82 -17.42
N MET A 190 -4.88 7.07 -16.75
CA MET A 190 -3.71 6.18 -16.77
C MET A 190 -4.07 4.76 -16.32
N ALA A 191 -4.90 4.62 -15.27
CA ALA A 191 -5.34 3.32 -14.78
C ALA A 191 -6.22 2.57 -15.80
N ARG A 192 -7.13 3.27 -16.50
CA ARG A 192 -7.94 2.64 -17.54
C ARG A 192 -7.11 2.16 -18.73
N ASP A 193 -6.15 2.96 -19.17
CA ASP A 193 -5.23 2.58 -20.25
C ASP A 193 -4.35 1.40 -19.81
N PHE A 194 -3.82 1.43 -18.60
CA PHE A 194 -3.02 0.35 -18.02
C PHE A 194 -3.80 -0.97 -17.95
N LEU A 195 -5.05 -0.93 -17.48
CA LEU A 195 -5.88 -2.14 -17.42
C LEU A 195 -6.19 -2.69 -18.79
N LYS A 196 -6.50 -1.82 -19.76
CA LYS A 196 -6.77 -2.22 -21.14
C LYS A 196 -5.57 -2.90 -21.78
N GLU A 197 -4.37 -2.42 -21.51
CA GLU A 197 -3.13 -2.91 -22.10
C GLU A 197 -2.64 -4.20 -21.42
N PHE A 198 -2.54 -4.19 -20.09
CA PHE A 198 -1.86 -5.26 -19.34
C PHE A 198 -2.83 -6.24 -18.67
N PHE A 199 -4.05 -5.81 -18.33
CA PHE A 199 -5.03 -6.62 -17.60
C PHE A 199 -6.42 -6.54 -18.23
N PRO A 200 -6.61 -6.95 -19.50
CA PRO A 200 -7.86 -6.78 -20.23
C PRO A 200 -9.09 -7.44 -19.57
N ALA A 201 -8.86 -8.44 -18.70
CA ALA A 201 -9.92 -9.03 -17.89
C ALA A 201 -10.52 -8.08 -16.83
N TYR A 202 -9.84 -6.96 -16.54
CA TYR A 202 -10.27 -5.91 -15.61
C TYR A 202 -10.69 -4.60 -16.28
N GLN A 203 -10.55 -4.46 -17.59
CA GLN A 203 -10.76 -3.19 -18.33
C GLN A 203 -12.15 -2.58 -18.14
N ASN A 204 -13.18 -3.40 -17.92
CA ASN A 204 -14.58 -2.98 -17.76
C ASN A 204 -15.09 -3.16 -16.33
N THR A 205 -14.21 -3.42 -15.35
CA THR A 205 -14.63 -3.57 -13.97
C THR A 205 -14.87 -2.19 -13.33
N PRO A 206 -15.76 -2.10 -12.34
CA PRO A 206 -15.92 -0.87 -11.59
C PRO A 206 -14.65 -0.55 -10.79
N PHE A 207 -14.36 0.74 -10.66
CA PHE A 207 -13.36 1.25 -9.74
C PHE A 207 -14.04 1.53 -8.41
N LEU A 208 -13.62 0.82 -7.36
CA LEU A 208 -14.15 0.91 -6.01
C LEU A 208 -13.18 1.65 -5.11
N CYS A 209 -13.68 2.32 -4.11
CA CYS A 209 -12.85 2.91 -3.05
C CYS A 209 -13.57 2.76 -1.72
N THR A 210 -12.88 2.21 -0.72
CA THR A 210 -13.32 2.26 0.68
C THR A 210 -12.30 3.05 1.46
N SER A 211 -12.71 4.19 2.01
CA SER A 211 -11.79 5.11 2.68
C SER A 211 -12.53 6.04 3.63
N TRP A 212 -11.83 6.45 4.69
CA TRP A 212 -12.28 7.55 5.54
C TRP A 212 -12.41 8.87 4.77
N LEU A 213 -11.63 9.06 3.69
CA LEU A 213 -11.72 10.24 2.82
C LEU A 213 -13.06 10.35 2.10
N LEU A 214 -13.80 9.25 1.94
CA LEU A 214 -15.15 9.23 1.38
C LEU A 214 -16.25 9.43 2.45
N SER A 215 -15.90 9.52 3.73
CA SER A 215 -16.87 9.67 4.81
C SER A 215 -17.73 10.92 4.62
N PRO A 216 -19.07 10.80 4.68
CA PRO A 216 -19.96 11.97 4.69
C PRO A 216 -19.70 12.92 5.85
N GLY A 217 -19.20 12.42 7.00
CA GLY A 217 -18.86 13.26 8.16
C GLY A 217 -17.82 14.33 7.86
N LEU A 218 -16.95 14.12 6.86
CA LEU A 218 -15.98 15.14 6.42
C LEU A 218 -16.65 16.36 5.77
N THR A 219 -17.83 16.21 5.18
CA THR A 219 -18.55 17.34 4.59
C THR A 219 -19.07 18.31 5.64
N GLU A 220 -19.26 17.83 6.89
CA GLU A 220 -19.70 18.63 8.01
C GLU A 220 -18.59 19.52 8.57
N CYS A 221 -17.33 19.08 8.48
CA CYS A 221 -16.22 19.77 9.10
C CYS A 221 -15.24 20.43 8.11
N LEU A 222 -15.27 20.07 6.83
CA LEU A 222 -14.35 20.64 5.85
C LEU A 222 -15.00 21.71 4.98
N PRO A 223 -14.25 22.78 4.60
CA PRO A 223 -14.76 23.82 3.70
C PRO A 223 -15.06 23.25 2.30
N ARG A 224 -15.97 23.88 1.57
CA ARG A 224 -16.33 23.47 0.19
C ARG A 224 -15.15 23.46 -0.78
N THR A 225 -14.13 24.25 -0.52
CA THR A 225 -12.89 24.33 -1.31
C THR A 225 -11.90 23.23 -0.98
N SER A 226 -12.21 22.32 -0.04
CA SER A 226 -11.32 21.22 0.32
C SER A 226 -11.12 20.26 -0.85
N ARG A 227 -9.85 19.86 -1.09
CA ARG A 227 -9.52 18.81 -2.06
C ARG A 227 -10.16 17.46 -1.70
N ILE A 228 -10.34 17.18 -0.41
CA ILE A 228 -11.03 15.96 0.06
C ILE A 228 -12.50 15.98 -0.39
N ARG A 229 -13.20 17.10 -0.22
CA ARG A 229 -14.58 17.21 -0.70
C ARG A 229 -14.67 17.09 -2.22
N SER A 230 -13.75 17.73 -2.95
CA SER A 230 -13.67 17.55 -4.40
C SER A 230 -13.37 16.11 -4.82
N PHE A 231 -12.59 15.35 -4.01
CA PHE A 231 -12.36 13.92 -4.24
C PHE A 231 -13.64 13.10 -4.02
N GLN A 232 -14.43 13.40 -2.99
CA GLN A 232 -15.72 12.73 -2.74
C GLN A 232 -16.69 12.86 -3.90
N GLU A 233 -16.68 14.00 -4.61
CA GLU A 233 -17.55 14.26 -5.77
C GLU A 233 -17.29 13.32 -6.96
N ASP A 234 -16.12 12.66 -7.01
CA ASP A 234 -15.80 11.68 -8.04
C ASP A 234 -16.52 10.33 -7.82
N PHE A 235 -17.15 10.10 -6.65
CA PHE A 235 -17.71 8.80 -6.26
C PHE A 235 -19.20 8.85 -5.96
N VAL A 236 -19.89 7.78 -6.33
CA VAL A 236 -21.22 7.46 -5.79
C VAL A 236 -21.03 6.59 -4.55
N ILE A 237 -21.40 7.10 -3.39
CA ILE A 237 -21.31 6.37 -2.11
C ILE A 237 -22.35 5.25 -2.10
N THR A 238 -21.91 4.03 -1.81
CA THR A 238 -22.72 2.81 -1.76
C THR A 238 -22.99 2.32 -0.35
N GLU A 239 -22.03 2.57 0.56
CA GLU A 239 -22.13 2.13 1.96
C GLU A 239 -21.35 3.06 2.88
N THR A 240 -21.73 3.14 4.16
CA THR A 240 -21.04 3.93 5.18
C THR A 240 -20.78 3.11 6.43
N PHE A 241 -19.62 3.35 7.06
CA PHE A 241 -19.15 2.64 8.25
C PHE A 241 -18.77 3.65 9.34
N PRO A 242 -19.75 4.27 10.02
CA PRO A 242 -19.50 5.40 10.92
C PRO A 242 -18.69 5.05 12.17
N GLU A 243 -18.61 3.77 12.52
CA GLU A 243 -17.87 3.30 13.70
C GLU A 243 -16.40 2.97 13.41
N ARG A 244 -15.97 2.98 12.17
CA ARG A 244 -14.55 2.73 11.82
C ARG A 244 -13.72 3.97 12.10
N MET A 245 -12.63 3.82 12.84
CA MET A 245 -11.82 4.94 13.35
C MET A 245 -10.42 4.98 12.71
N GLU A 246 -10.21 4.35 11.58
CA GLU A 246 -8.89 4.27 10.92
C GLU A 246 -8.30 5.65 10.57
N PHE A 247 -9.16 6.64 10.33
CA PHE A 247 -8.71 8.02 10.09
C PHE A 247 -7.82 8.58 11.21
N LEU A 248 -7.96 8.10 12.45
CA LEU A 248 -7.09 8.52 13.56
C LEU A 248 -5.62 8.19 13.27
N THR A 249 -5.36 6.99 12.77
CA THR A 249 -4.00 6.57 12.39
C THR A 249 -3.44 7.46 11.26
N TRP A 250 -4.25 7.77 10.27
CA TRP A 250 -3.79 8.52 9.10
C TRP A 250 -3.64 10.02 9.35
N VAL A 251 -4.56 10.62 10.11
CA VAL A 251 -4.57 12.07 10.37
C VAL A 251 -3.71 12.43 11.57
N TYR A 252 -3.79 11.63 12.64
CA TYR A 252 -3.14 11.93 13.93
C TYR A 252 -1.93 11.06 14.20
N LYS A 253 -1.61 10.15 13.28
CA LYS A 253 -0.46 9.23 13.31
C LYS A 253 -0.52 8.17 14.42
N ARG A 254 -1.45 8.28 15.37
CA ARG A 254 -1.63 7.38 16.51
C ARG A 254 -3.10 7.22 16.84
N PRO A 255 -3.64 5.99 16.87
CA PRO A 255 -5.05 5.73 17.17
C PRO A 255 -5.38 5.77 18.66
N ASP A 256 -4.37 5.76 19.52
CA ASP A 256 -4.47 5.60 20.98
C ASP A 256 -4.53 6.94 21.74
N ILE A 257 -4.49 8.08 21.05
CA ILE A 257 -4.57 9.40 21.68
C ILE A 257 -6.02 9.72 22.08
N PRO A 258 -6.30 10.12 23.33
CA PRO A 258 -7.61 10.59 23.74
C PRO A 258 -8.07 11.78 22.87
N LEU A 259 -9.35 11.86 22.53
CA LEU A 259 -9.87 12.90 21.62
C LEU A 259 -9.52 14.33 22.09
N ALA A 260 -9.50 14.58 23.40
CA ALA A 260 -9.16 15.89 23.96
C ALA A 260 -7.67 16.27 23.74
N GLU A 261 -6.80 15.28 23.58
CA GLU A 261 -5.35 15.45 23.44
C GLU A 261 -4.88 15.37 21.97
N LEU A 262 -5.79 15.15 21.02
CA LEU A 262 -5.44 15.10 19.61
C LEU A 262 -4.70 16.38 19.18
N PRO A 263 -3.60 16.28 18.39
CA PRO A 263 -2.85 17.43 17.90
C PRO A 263 -3.69 18.32 16.97
N GLU A 264 -3.27 19.58 16.84
CA GLU A 264 -3.96 20.61 16.06
C GLU A 264 -3.02 21.32 15.08
N ASP A 265 -1.99 20.63 14.61
CA ASP A 265 -0.93 21.22 13.78
C ASP A 265 -1.43 21.62 12.39
N THR A 266 -2.33 20.83 11.81
CA THR A 266 -2.92 21.10 10.48
C THR A 266 -4.36 21.61 10.60
N THR A 267 -4.85 22.25 9.54
CA THR A 267 -6.26 22.66 9.45
C THR A 267 -7.19 21.44 9.56
N LEU A 268 -6.83 20.33 8.89
CA LEU A 268 -7.61 19.11 8.94
C LEU A 268 -7.71 18.58 10.38
N GLN A 269 -6.61 18.50 11.10
CA GLN A 269 -6.59 18.07 12.50
C GLN A 269 -7.47 18.93 13.39
N ARG A 270 -7.37 20.26 13.29
CA ARG A 270 -8.22 21.18 14.07
C ARG A 270 -9.71 21.01 13.81
N GLU A 271 -10.11 20.96 12.55
CA GLU A 271 -11.53 20.85 12.19
C GLU A 271 -12.09 19.48 12.58
N LEU A 272 -11.34 18.40 12.36
CA LEU A 272 -11.73 17.06 12.78
C LEU A 272 -11.87 16.95 14.30
N LYS A 273 -10.86 17.40 15.08
CA LYS A 273 -10.91 17.38 16.54
C LYS A 273 -12.14 18.13 17.05
N ARG A 274 -12.39 19.34 16.52
CA ARG A 274 -13.55 20.15 16.90
C ARG A 274 -14.87 19.40 16.60
N TYR A 275 -14.96 18.72 15.47
CA TYR A 275 -16.14 17.95 15.07
C TYR A 275 -16.34 16.74 15.98
N LEU A 276 -15.28 15.97 16.27
CA LEU A 276 -15.31 14.80 17.14
C LEU A 276 -15.70 15.15 18.59
N LEU A 277 -15.15 16.24 19.15
CA LEU A 277 -15.48 16.70 20.50
C LEU A 277 -16.95 17.14 20.65
N LYS A 278 -17.62 17.46 19.55
CA LYS A 278 -19.07 17.73 19.53
C LYS A 278 -19.93 16.47 19.31
N GLY A 279 -19.32 15.29 19.35
CA GLY A 279 -20.02 14.01 19.11
C GLY A 279 -20.19 13.64 17.65
N GLY A 280 -19.52 14.35 16.72
CA GLY A 280 -19.51 14.00 15.31
C GLY A 280 -18.79 12.69 15.06
N LYS A 281 -19.20 11.97 14.00
CA LYS A 281 -18.60 10.71 13.57
C LYS A 281 -18.05 10.86 12.16
N VAL A 282 -16.79 10.51 11.95
CA VAL A 282 -16.17 10.49 10.64
C VAL A 282 -16.38 9.13 9.99
N GLY A 283 -15.83 8.07 10.56
CA GLY A 283 -15.93 6.72 10.01
C GLY A 283 -15.27 6.58 8.63
N GLU A 284 -15.79 5.63 7.87
CA GLU A 284 -15.40 5.36 6.49
C GLU A 284 -16.63 5.28 5.59
N ALA A 285 -16.40 5.32 4.28
CA ALA A 285 -17.43 4.98 3.30
C ALA A 285 -16.85 4.21 2.12
N ALA A 286 -17.68 3.36 1.53
CA ALA A 286 -17.41 2.71 0.26
C ALA A 286 -18.14 3.46 -0.85
N GLY A 287 -17.51 3.54 -2.01
CA GLY A 287 -18.08 4.19 -3.19
C GLY A 287 -17.54 3.62 -4.48
N VAL A 288 -18.28 3.89 -5.56
CA VAL A 288 -17.91 3.54 -6.94
C VAL A 288 -17.55 4.82 -7.67
N LEU A 289 -16.43 4.81 -8.38
CA LEU A 289 -16.00 5.93 -9.23
C LEU A 289 -17.03 6.17 -10.33
N SER A 290 -17.52 7.39 -10.45
CA SER A 290 -18.62 7.78 -11.35
C SER A 290 -18.17 8.44 -12.66
N LEU A 291 -16.86 8.53 -12.94
CA LEU A 291 -16.27 9.21 -14.09
C LEU A 291 -16.09 8.30 -15.33
#